data_0cbc4ce34fb7e13aadf65c8f3eb04ff7
#
_entry.id   0cbc4ce34fb7e13aadf65c8f3eb04ff7
#
_cell.length_a   1.000
_cell.length_b   1.000
_cell.length_c   1.000
_cell.angle_alpha   90.00
_cell.angle_beta   90.00
_cell.angle_gamma   90.00
#
_symmetry.space_group_name_H-M   'P 1'
#
loop_
_entity.id
_entity.type
_entity.pdbx_description
1 polymer ?
#
loop_
_entity_poly.entity_id
_entity_poly.type
_entity_poly.pdbx_seq_one_letter_code
_entity_poly.pdbx_strand_id
1 'polypeptide(L)'
;MAAALFQANRFVEEYPVETTGLMLLGPIGVGKTHLAVGILRELIVQKNASCLFYDYRELLKEIQNSYNATVQTTELEILKPVFETEVLVLDELGAVKPTEWVWDTVSHILNTRYNDKRTTIITSNFADQPPGGNVPEGRSFATRAARDETLGDRVGERMRSRLHEMCRKLEMDGSDFRQNIRRAH
;
A
#
# COMPACT_ATOMS: atom_id res chain seq x y z
N MET A 1 -9.21 14.56 6.94
CA MET A 1 -9.65 13.47 7.84
C MET A 1 -11.15 13.12 7.64
N ALA A 2 -12.12 14.04 7.76
CA ALA A 2 -13.55 13.72 7.63
C ALA A 2 -13.91 13.07 6.27
N ALA A 3 -13.40 13.59 5.16
CA ALA A 3 -13.63 13.01 3.83
C ALA A 3 -13.06 11.59 3.70
N ALA A 4 -11.89 11.34 4.29
CA ALA A 4 -11.27 10.01 4.27
C ALA A 4 -12.09 8.99 5.07
N LEU A 5 -12.60 9.40 6.24
CA LEU A 5 -13.47 8.55 7.06
C LEU A 5 -14.79 8.25 6.34
N PHE A 6 -15.39 9.24 5.69
CA PHE A 6 -16.61 9.05 4.90
C PHE A 6 -16.40 8.02 3.77
N GLN A 7 -15.30 8.14 3.02
CA GLN A 7 -14.98 7.19 1.95
C GLN A 7 -14.67 5.78 2.50
N ALA A 8 -14.03 5.69 3.67
CA ALA A 8 -13.77 4.41 4.32
C ALA A 8 -15.08 3.72 4.75
N ASN A 9 -16.00 4.44 5.36
CA ASN A 9 -17.31 3.89 5.74
C ASN A 9 -18.09 3.43 4.51
N ARG A 10 -18.12 4.26 3.46
CA ARG A 10 -18.78 3.91 2.21
C ARG A 10 -18.17 2.64 1.58
N PHE A 11 -16.86 2.50 1.62
CA PHE A 11 -16.17 1.29 1.13
C PHE A 11 -16.62 0.03 1.90
N VAL A 12 -16.74 0.11 3.23
CA VAL A 12 -17.23 -1.01 4.05
C VAL A 12 -18.69 -1.34 3.72
N GLU A 13 -19.53 -0.32 3.54
CA GLU A 13 -20.94 -0.50 3.18
C GLU A 13 -21.12 -1.21 1.82
N GLU A 14 -20.37 -0.78 0.81
CA GLU A 14 -20.42 -1.28 -0.56
C GLU A 14 -19.79 -2.67 -0.75
N TYR A 15 -18.93 -3.11 0.17
CA TYR A 15 -18.30 -4.44 0.14
C TYR A 15 -19.33 -5.54 0.42
N PRO A 16 -19.33 -6.70 -0.28
CA PRO A 16 -18.42 -7.16 -1.34
C PRO A 16 -18.88 -6.85 -2.78
N VAL A 17 -19.91 -6.05 -2.97
CA VAL A 17 -20.46 -5.72 -4.30
C VAL A 17 -19.40 -5.01 -5.17
N GLU A 18 -18.63 -4.10 -4.57
CA GLU A 18 -17.47 -3.48 -5.17
C GLU A 18 -16.19 -4.16 -4.68
N THR A 19 -15.40 -4.68 -5.62
CA THR A 19 -14.08 -5.30 -5.32
C THR A 19 -12.91 -4.34 -5.53
N THR A 20 -13.19 -3.12 -5.99
CA THR A 20 -12.18 -2.06 -6.12
C THR A 20 -11.62 -1.70 -4.75
N GLY A 21 -10.31 -1.80 -4.57
CA GLY A 21 -9.63 -1.50 -3.33
C GLY A 21 -9.50 0.00 -3.03
N LEU A 22 -8.67 0.33 -2.04
CA LEU A 22 -8.34 1.72 -1.67
C LEU A 22 -6.82 1.94 -1.70
N MET A 23 -6.40 3.10 -2.18
CA MET A 23 -5.02 3.56 -2.12
C MET A 23 -4.96 4.83 -1.25
N LEU A 24 -4.53 4.68 0.01
CA LEU A 24 -4.44 5.72 1.01
C LEU A 24 -3.07 6.40 0.91
N LEU A 25 -3.04 7.63 0.44
CA LEU A 25 -1.81 8.38 0.19
C LEU A 25 -1.74 9.62 1.07
N GLY A 26 -0.54 10.02 1.45
CA GLY A 26 -0.33 11.25 2.20
C GLY A 26 0.91 11.22 3.09
N PRO A 27 1.27 12.34 3.72
CA PRO A 27 2.46 12.43 4.53
C PRO A 27 2.47 11.49 5.74
N ILE A 28 3.63 11.39 6.38
CA ILE A 28 3.81 10.57 7.58
C ILE A 28 2.94 11.11 8.72
N GLY A 29 2.36 10.19 9.51
CA GLY A 29 1.63 10.56 10.73
C GLY A 29 0.18 11.03 10.53
N VAL A 30 -0.35 11.09 9.31
CA VAL A 30 -1.74 11.54 9.05
C VAL A 30 -2.79 10.46 9.34
N GLY A 31 -2.40 9.25 9.73
CA GLY A 31 -3.32 8.20 10.16
C GLY A 31 -3.71 7.17 9.09
N LYS A 32 -2.96 7.03 7.98
CA LYS A 32 -3.25 6.06 6.90
C LYS A 32 -3.39 4.62 7.39
N THR A 33 -2.36 4.12 8.09
CA THR A 33 -2.36 2.77 8.68
C THR A 33 -3.51 2.59 9.65
N HIS A 34 -3.79 3.61 10.49
CA HIS A 34 -4.89 3.56 11.44
C HIS A 34 -6.25 3.42 10.75
N LEU A 35 -6.46 4.17 9.67
CA LEU A 35 -7.67 4.08 8.86
C LEU A 35 -7.78 2.72 8.17
N ALA A 36 -6.69 2.19 7.61
CA ALA A 36 -6.66 0.88 6.97
C ALA A 36 -7.02 -0.25 7.96
N VAL A 37 -6.46 -0.22 9.16
CA VAL A 37 -6.80 -1.18 10.22
C VAL A 37 -8.25 -1.04 10.67
N GLY A 38 -8.76 0.19 10.78
CA GLY A 38 -10.18 0.46 11.06
C GLY A 38 -11.10 -0.16 10.01
N ILE A 39 -10.79 -0.01 8.72
CA ILE A 39 -11.54 -0.62 7.62
C ILE A 39 -11.53 -2.16 7.75
N LEU A 40 -10.36 -2.78 7.97
CA LEU A 40 -10.29 -4.24 8.14
C LEU A 40 -11.17 -4.72 9.29
N ARG A 41 -11.09 -4.02 10.44
CA ARG A 41 -11.92 -4.37 11.60
C ARG A 41 -13.41 -4.37 11.25
N GLU A 42 -13.89 -3.32 10.59
CA GLU A 42 -15.30 -3.20 10.23
C GLU A 42 -15.70 -4.26 9.18
N LEU A 43 -14.85 -4.59 8.21
CA LEU A 43 -15.09 -5.66 7.24
C LEU A 43 -15.19 -7.04 7.92
N ILE A 44 -14.32 -7.32 8.88
CA ILE A 44 -14.38 -8.57 9.66
C ILE A 44 -15.68 -8.62 10.46
N VAL A 45 -16.00 -7.56 11.20
CA VAL A 45 -17.14 -7.54 12.14
C VAL A 45 -18.49 -7.50 11.39
N GLN A 46 -18.61 -6.66 10.36
CA GLN A 46 -19.88 -6.44 9.68
C GLN A 46 -20.12 -7.36 8.51
N LYS A 47 -19.06 -7.80 7.82
CA LYS A 47 -19.14 -8.57 6.57
C LYS A 47 -18.60 -9.99 6.68
N ASN A 48 -18.00 -10.34 7.83
CA ASN A 48 -17.33 -11.63 8.03
C ASN A 48 -16.26 -11.92 6.95
N ALA A 49 -15.62 -10.87 6.43
CA ALA A 49 -14.62 -10.97 5.37
C ALA A 49 -13.30 -11.54 5.92
N SER A 50 -12.66 -12.39 5.12
CA SER A 50 -11.29 -12.85 5.39
C SER A 50 -10.31 -11.73 5.07
N CYS A 51 -9.63 -11.21 6.10
CA CYS A 51 -8.74 -10.07 5.99
C CYS A 51 -7.33 -10.41 6.44
N LEU A 52 -6.34 -9.82 5.76
CA LEU A 52 -4.92 -9.96 6.12
C LEU A 52 -4.27 -8.58 6.08
N PHE A 53 -3.43 -8.30 7.08
CA PHE A 53 -2.60 -7.09 7.15
C PHE A 53 -1.13 -7.47 7.07
N TYR A 54 -0.41 -6.87 6.14
CA TYR A 54 1.04 -6.94 6.08
C TYR A 54 1.67 -5.55 5.99
N ASP A 55 2.69 -5.31 6.81
CA ASP A 55 3.69 -4.29 6.53
C ASP A 55 4.51 -4.74 5.31
N TYR A 56 4.62 -3.87 4.32
CA TYR A 56 5.31 -4.18 3.05
C TYR A 56 6.76 -4.63 3.26
N ARG A 57 7.47 -4.01 4.21
CA ARG A 57 8.87 -4.32 4.50
C ARG A 57 9.02 -5.67 5.20
N GLU A 58 8.10 -5.98 6.11
CA GLU A 58 8.09 -7.25 6.83
C GLU A 58 7.78 -8.41 5.87
N LEU A 59 6.79 -8.26 5.00
CA LEU A 59 6.47 -9.27 3.98
C LEU A 59 7.67 -9.59 3.10
N LEU A 60 8.37 -8.57 2.58
CA LEU A 60 9.56 -8.79 1.76
C LEU A 60 10.69 -9.48 2.53
N LYS A 61 10.87 -9.17 3.82
CA LYS A 61 11.86 -9.86 4.67
C LYS A 61 11.50 -11.33 4.90
N GLU A 62 10.23 -11.63 5.16
CA GLU A 62 9.78 -13.01 5.34
C GLU A 62 10.05 -13.83 4.08
N ILE A 63 9.71 -13.29 2.89
CA ILE A 63 10.00 -13.93 1.61
C ILE A 63 11.51 -14.15 1.43
N GLN A 64 12.34 -13.15 1.68
CA GLN A 64 13.81 -13.30 1.58
C GLN A 64 14.35 -14.34 2.55
N ASN A 65 13.83 -14.39 3.76
CA ASN A 65 14.24 -15.35 4.76
C ASN A 65 13.91 -16.80 4.37
N SER A 66 12.82 -17.02 3.63
CA SER A 66 12.45 -18.37 3.16
C SER A 66 13.46 -18.99 2.20
N TYR A 67 14.34 -18.18 1.60
CA TYR A 67 15.42 -18.70 0.73
C TYR A 67 16.60 -19.27 1.52
N ASN A 68 16.66 -19.11 2.83
CA ASN A 68 17.69 -19.73 3.66
C ASN A 68 17.38 -21.21 3.88
N ALA A 69 18.36 -22.07 3.59
CA ALA A 69 18.20 -23.53 3.72
C ALA A 69 17.85 -24.02 5.14
N THR A 70 18.04 -23.19 6.16
CA THR A 70 17.70 -23.50 7.55
C THR A 70 16.26 -23.16 7.92
N VAL A 71 15.55 -22.42 7.08
CA VAL A 71 14.15 -22.02 7.29
C VAL A 71 13.25 -23.07 6.65
N GLN A 72 12.32 -23.61 7.40
CA GLN A 72 11.39 -24.64 6.90
C GLN A 72 10.24 -24.06 6.09
N THR A 73 9.89 -22.78 6.33
CA THR A 73 8.78 -22.10 5.63
C THR A 73 9.20 -21.73 4.22
N THR A 74 8.44 -22.16 3.23
CA THR A 74 8.68 -21.86 1.81
C THR A 74 8.08 -20.52 1.41
N GLU A 75 8.59 -19.91 0.34
CA GLU A 75 8.01 -18.71 -0.26
C GLU A 75 6.51 -18.89 -0.56
N LEU A 76 6.12 -20.04 -1.07
CA LEU A 76 4.74 -20.35 -1.41
C LEU A 76 3.83 -20.34 -0.17
N GLU A 77 4.31 -20.85 0.97
CA GLU A 77 3.53 -20.83 2.22
C GLU A 77 3.32 -19.42 2.75
N ILE A 78 4.26 -18.50 2.53
CA ILE A 78 4.13 -17.08 2.88
C ILE A 78 3.16 -16.38 1.92
N LEU A 79 3.31 -16.62 0.62
CA LEU A 79 2.53 -15.93 -0.40
C LEU A 79 1.10 -16.45 -0.55
N LYS A 80 0.85 -17.72 -0.25
CA LYS A 80 -0.49 -18.30 -0.39
C LYS A 80 -1.57 -17.51 0.35
N PRO A 81 -1.46 -17.19 1.65
CA PRO A 81 -2.45 -16.37 2.34
C PRO A 81 -2.55 -14.95 1.76
N VAL A 82 -1.43 -14.38 1.26
CA VAL A 82 -1.41 -13.06 0.62
C VAL A 82 -2.22 -13.06 -0.69
N PHE A 83 -2.17 -14.14 -1.46
CA PHE A 83 -2.94 -14.28 -2.69
C PHE A 83 -4.42 -14.57 -2.43
N GLU A 84 -4.73 -15.46 -1.48
CA GLU A 84 -6.05 -16.05 -1.31
C GLU A 84 -6.98 -15.24 -0.42
N THR A 85 -6.47 -14.42 0.49
CA THR A 85 -7.34 -13.61 1.37
C THR A 85 -8.25 -12.68 0.57
N GLU A 86 -9.49 -12.50 1.01
CA GLU A 86 -10.45 -11.63 0.32
C GLU A 86 -9.97 -10.19 0.31
N VAL A 87 -9.54 -9.68 1.46
CA VAL A 87 -9.06 -8.31 1.61
C VAL A 87 -7.64 -8.29 2.19
N LEU A 88 -6.70 -7.76 1.42
CA LEU A 88 -5.32 -7.55 1.85
C LEU A 88 -5.09 -6.06 2.12
N VAL A 89 -4.53 -5.73 3.28
CA VAL A 89 -3.84 -4.45 3.47
C VAL A 89 -2.34 -4.65 3.26
N LEU A 90 -1.76 -3.88 2.36
CA LEU A 90 -0.32 -3.77 2.16
C LEU A 90 0.11 -2.37 2.61
N ASP A 91 0.63 -2.30 3.83
CA ASP A 91 0.98 -1.04 4.50
C ASP A 91 2.38 -0.56 4.12
N GLU A 92 2.55 0.74 3.96
CA GLU A 92 3.80 1.42 3.60
C GLU A 92 4.42 0.97 2.25
N LEU A 93 3.59 0.72 1.23
CA LEU A 93 4.06 0.36 -0.11
C LEU A 93 5.12 1.36 -0.61
N GLY A 94 6.25 0.81 -1.09
CA GLY A 94 7.39 1.58 -1.56
C GLY A 94 8.43 1.94 -0.48
N ALA A 95 8.23 1.54 0.79
CA ALA A 95 9.16 1.83 1.88
C ALA A 95 10.55 1.18 1.71
N VAL A 96 10.65 0.11 0.91
CA VAL A 96 11.91 -0.54 0.56
C VAL A 96 12.45 0.06 -0.73
N LYS A 97 13.78 0.22 -0.82
CA LYS A 97 14.41 0.67 -2.09
C LYS A 97 14.13 -0.33 -3.20
N PRO A 98 13.74 0.13 -4.39
CA PRO A 98 13.44 -0.74 -5.50
C PRO A 98 14.71 -1.45 -5.99
N THR A 99 14.60 -2.77 -6.11
CA THR A 99 15.51 -3.66 -6.84
C THR A 99 14.68 -4.46 -7.82
N GLU A 100 15.28 -5.14 -8.79
CA GLU A 100 14.55 -6.01 -9.72
C GLU A 100 13.72 -7.05 -8.95
N TRP A 101 14.33 -7.71 -7.96
CA TRP A 101 13.63 -8.69 -7.13
C TRP A 101 12.42 -8.08 -6.39
N VAL A 102 12.56 -6.88 -5.82
CA VAL A 102 11.46 -6.20 -5.13
C VAL A 102 10.33 -5.89 -6.13
N TRP A 103 10.66 -5.37 -7.30
CA TRP A 103 9.66 -5.08 -8.33
C TRP A 103 8.96 -6.33 -8.83
N ASP A 104 9.69 -7.42 -9.09
CA ASP A 104 9.12 -8.68 -9.55
C ASP A 104 8.19 -9.29 -8.50
N THR A 105 8.63 -9.32 -7.24
CA THR A 105 7.84 -9.87 -6.13
C THR A 105 6.53 -9.08 -5.93
N VAL A 106 6.61 -7.75 -5.88
CA VAL A 106 5.43 -6.89 -5.70
C VAL A 106 4.50 -6.97 -6.91
N SER A 107 5.07 -6.98 -8.11
CA SER A 107 4.29 -7.13 -9.34
C SER A 107 3.58 -8.47 -9.37
N HIS A 108 4.23 -9.55 -8.93
CA HIS A 108 3.60 -10.87 -8.85
C HIS A 108 2.42 -10.85 -7.88
N ILE A 109 2.60 -10.33 -6.67
CA ILE A 109 1.53 -10.23 -5.67
C ILE A 109 0.33 -9.44 -6.22
N LEU A 110 0.57 -8.22 -6.69
CA LEU A 110 -0.50 -7.33 -7.12
C LEU A 110 -1.19 -7.82 -8.40
N ASN A 111 -0.44 -8.38 -9.36
CA ASN A 111 -1.02 -8.94 -10.58
C ASN A 111 -1.89 -10.16 -10.30
N THR A 112 -1.45 -11.07 -9.42
CA THR A 112 -2.23 -12.25 -9.04
C THR A 112 -3.56 -11.80 -8.41
N ARG A 113 -3.51 -10.89 -7.43
CA ARG A 113 -4.72 -10.38 -6.79
C ARG A 113 -5.65 -9.61 -7.74
N TYR A 114 -5.07 -8.85 -8.68
CA TYR A 114 -5.84 -8.18 -9.72
C TYR A 114 -6.60 -9.16 -10.60
N ASN A 115 -5.92 -10.19 -11.10
CA ASN A 115 -6.52 -11.21 -11.96
C ASN A 115 -7.64 -11.99 -11.23
N ASP A 116 -7.43 -12.27 -9.95
CA ASP A 116 -8.40 -12.97 -9.10
C ASP A 116 -9.48 -12.05 -8.52
N LYS A 117 -9.49 -10.76 -8.91
CA LYS A 117 -10.43 -9.73 -8.42
C LYS A 117 -10.47 -9.64 -6.88
N ARG A 118 -9.34 -9.80 -6.23
CA ARG A 118 -9.20 -9.70 -4.78
C ARG A 118 -9.00 -8.25 -4.35
N THR A 119 -9.78 -7.81 -3.40
CA THR A 119 -9.71 -6.45 -2.85
C THR A 119 -8.36 -6.19 -2.16
N THR A 120 -7.70 -5.09 -2.55
CA THR A 120 -6.42 -4.70 -1.96
C THR A 120 -6.47 -3.26 -1.48
N ILE A 121 -6.10 -3.04 -0.22
CA ILE A 121 -5.95 -1.71 0.38
C ILE A 121 -4.47 -1.44 0.52
N ILE A 122 -4.03 -0.29 0.04
CA ILE A 122 -2.64 0.11 0.03
C ILE A 122 -2.48 1.41 0.80
N THR A 123 -1.43 1.52 1.61
CA THR A 123 -1.01 2.80 2.14
C THR A 123 0.37 3.17 1.60
N SER A 124 0.62 4.44 1.36
CA SER A 124 1.94 4.92 0.96
C SER A 124 2.17 6.36 1.38
N ASN A 125 3.45 6.67 1.71
CA ASN A 125 3.90 8.04 2.01
C ASN A 125 4.36 8.78 0.76
N PHE A 126 4.47 8.10 -0.37
CA PHE A 126 4.95 8.66 -1.62
C PHE A 126 3.81 9.32 -2.41
N ALA A 127 4.11 10.47 -3.01
CA ALA A 127 3.16 11.15 -3.88
C ALA A 127 2.87 10.30 -5.13
N ASP A 128 1.59 10.26 -5.52
CA ASP A 128 1.15 9.56 -6.73
C ASP A 128 1.56 10.35 -7.99
N GLN A 129 2.81 10.21 -8.36
CA GLN A 129 3.39 10.81 -9.56
C GLN A 129 4.21 9.77 -10.34
N PRO A 130 4.39 9.95 -11.67
CA PRO A 130 5.22 9.05 -12.47
C PRO A 130 6.68 9.06 -12.00
N PRO A 131 7.48 8.06 -12.42
CA PRO A 131 8.91 8.08 -12.20
C PRO A 131 9.51 9.39 -12.77
N GLY A 132 10.37 10.00 -11.95
CA GLY A 132 10.87 11.31 -12.36
C GLY A 132 10.02 12.49 -11.89
N GLY A 133 8.78 12.27 -11.47
CA GLY A 133 7.82 13.32 -11.08
C GLY A 133 7.56 14.30 -12.25
N ASN A 134 6.72 15.30 -12.01
CA ASN A 134 6.47 16.39 -12.96
C ASN A 134 7.59 17.43 -12.89
N VAL A 135 8.82 17.05 -13.27
CA VAL A 135 9.94 18.01 -13.37
C VAL A 135 9.85 18.70 -14.72
N PRO A 136 9.68 20.04 -14.77
CA PRO A 136 9.73 20.78 -16.04
C PRO A 136 11.04 20.51 -16.76
N GLU A 137 10.98 20.25 -18.07
CA GLU A 137 12.15 20.08 -18.92
C GLU A 137 13.06 21.31 -18.79
N GLY A 138 14.38 21.07 -18.58
CA GLY A 138 15.38 22.14 -18.50
C GLY A 138 16.01 22.39 -17.12
N ARG A 139 15.64 21.66 -16.07
CA ARG A 139 16.32 21.78 -14.77
C ARG A 139 17.62 20.98 -14.68
N SER A 140 18.61 21.53 -13.96
CA SER A 140 19.93 20.94 -13.76
C SER A 140 19.88 19.57 -13.06
N PHE A 141 20.92 18.74 -13.27
CA PHE A 141 21.11 17.43 -12.63
C PHE A 141 21.03 17.52 -11.09
N ALA A 142 21.57 18.58 -10.47
CA ALA A 142 21.52 18.80 -9.05
C ALA A 142 20.09 18.97 -8.52
N THR A 143 19.20 19.59 -9.28
CA THR A 143 17.79 19.76 -8.90
C THR A 143 16.99 18.46 -9.03
N ARG A 144 17.41 17.54 -9.90
CA ARG A 144 16.82 16.19 -10.00
C ARG A 144 17.24 15.29 -8.83
N ALA A 145 18.48 15.43 -8.37
CA ALA A 145 19.01 14.63 -7.25
C ALA A 145 18.44 15.01 -5.87
N ALA A 146 17.92 16.24 -5.73
CA ALA A 146 17.37 16.76 -4.46
C ALA A 146 15.83 16.67 -4.35
N ARG A 147 15.15 16.02 -5.30
CA ARG A 147 13.71 15.89 -5.29
C ARG A 147 13.22 14.74 -4.39
N ASP A 148 12.02 14.87 -3.86
CA ASP A 148 11.34 13.77 -3.20
C ASP A 148 11.01 12.65 -4.19
N GLU A 149 11.23 11.41 -3.79
CA GLU A 149 10.87 10.24 -4.58
C GLU A 149 9.34 10.10 -4.67
N THR A 150 8.87 9.66 -5.82
CA THR A 150 7.45 9.45 -6.11
C THR A 150 7.05 7.98 -5.94
N LEU A 151 5.74 7.69 -5.92
CA LEU A 151 5.25 6.32 -5.95
C LEU A 151 5.75 5.60 -7.22
N GLY A 152 5.77 6.29 -8.37
CA GLY A 152 6.31 5.74 -9.61
C GLY A 152 7.80 5.39 -9.54
N ASP A 153 8.62 6.14 -8.79
CA ASP A 153 10.03 5.79 -8.56
C ASP A 153 10.16 4.51 -7.73
N ARG A 154 9.21 4.26 -6.84
CA ARG A 154 9.24 3.13 -5.89
C ARG A 154 8.68 1.83 -6.44
N VAL A 155 7.60 1.90 -7.22
CA VAL A 155 6.91 0.69 -7.71
C VAL A 155 7.00 0.52 -9.24
N GLY A 156 7.53 1.50 -9.96
CA GLY A 156 7.56 1.53 -11.41
C GLY A 156 6.22 1.98 -12.03
N GLU A 157 6.28 2.53 -13.25
CA GLU A 157 5.10 3.12 -13.91
C GLU A 157 4.02 2.08 -14.24
N ARG A 158 4.42 0.89 -14.67
CA ARG A 158 3.46 -0.20 -14.97
C ARG A 158 2.63 -0.57 -13.75
N MET A 159 3.29 -0.71 -12.60
CA MET A 159 2.60 -1.08 -11.35
C MET A 159 1.75 0.09 -10.85
N ARG A 160 2.25 1.32 -10.92
CA ARG A 160 1.48 2.51 -10.59
C ARG A 160 0.18 2.60 -11.42
N SER A 161 0.26 2.38 -12.74
CA SER A 161 -0.92 2.32 -13.62
C SER A 161 -1.91 1.23 -13.16
N ARG A 162 -1.40 0.04 -12.81
CA ARG A 162 -2.20 -1.07 -12.30
C ARG A 162 -2.91 -0.72 -10.98
N LEU A 163 -2.23 -0.02 -10.08
CA LEU A 163 -2.82 0.44 -8.82
C LEU A 163 -4.00 1.38 -9.04
N HIS A 164 -3.99 2.21 -10.08
CA HIS A 164 -5.14 3.05 -10.46
C HIS A 164 -6.34 2.25 -10.97
N GLU A 165 -6.10 1.10 -11.60
CA GLU A 165 -7.19 0.19 -11.99
C GLU A 165 -7.76 -0.59 -10.79
N MET A 166 -6.89 -0.98 -9.85
CA MET A 166 -7.24 -1.80 -8.69
C MET A 166 -7.89 -1.03 -7.56
N CYS A 167 -7.55 0.26 -7.40
CA CYS A 167 -7.83 1.01 -6.18
C CYS A 167 -8.37 2.40 -6.47
N ARG A 168 -9.38 2.81 -5.71
CA ARG A 168 -9.76 4.22 -5.61
C ARG A 168 -8.73 4.98 -4.78
N LYS A 169 -8.22 6.08 -5.32
CA LYS A 169 -7.26 6.94 -4.63
C LYS A 169 -7.95 7.77 -3.56
N LEU A 170 -7.35 7.81 -2.37
CA LEU A 170 -7.77 8.60 -1.24
C LEU A 170 -6.57 9.36 -0.68
N GLU A 171 -6.51 10.65 -0.93
CA GLU A 171 -5.47 11.52 -0.40
C GLU A 171 -5.83 11.97 1.02
N MET A 172 -4.88 11.82 1.92
CA MET A 172 -5.01 12.17 3.34
C MET A 172 -3.99 13.25 3.68
N ASP A 173 -4.52 14.41 4.07
CA ASP A 173 -3.73 15.55 4.50
C ASP A 173 -3.91 15.80 6.00
N GLY A 174 -2.91 16.42 6.60
CA GLY A 174 -2.95 16.82 8.00
C GLY A 174 -1.56 16.91 8.63
N SER A 175 -1.53 17.38 9.87
CA SER A 175 -0.32 17.36 10.68
C SER A 175 -0.05 15.95 11.22
N ASP A 176 1.21 15.67 11.52
CA ASP A 176 1.60 14.41 12.18
C ASP A 176 0.96 14.31 13.57
N PHE A 177 -0.03 13.43 13.70
CA PHE A 177 -0.73 13.17 14.97
C PHE A 177 0.20 12.71 16.08
N ARG A 178 1.29 12.01 15.76
CA ARG A 178 2.26 11.52 16.75
C ARG A 178 2.97 12.66 17.48
N GLN A 179 3.17 13.79 16.80
CA GLN A 179 3.77 14.99 17.41
C GLN A 179 2.79 15.73 18.34
N ASN A 180 1.50 15.64 18.06
CA ASN A 180 0.47 16.32 18.84
C ASN A 180 0.13 15.59 20.15
N ILE A 181 0.17 14.25 20.16
CA ILE A 181 -0.08 13.43 21.36
C ILE A 181 0.98 13.67 22.44
N ARG A 182 2.26 13.88 22.07
CA ARG A 182 3.36 14.17 23.01
C ARG A 182 3.29 15.57 23.65
N ARG A 183 2.47 16.48 23.14
CA ARG A 183 2.29 17.83 23.71
C ARG A 183 1.11 17.93 24.68
N ALA A 184 0.34 16.86 24.84
CA ALA A 184 -0.84 16.81 25.71
C ALA A 184 -0.60 16.09 27.06
N HIS A 185 0.68 15.78 27.39
CA HIS A 185 1.11 15.22 28.68
C HIS A 185 2.18 16.09 29.35
#